data_5770856d1a7d70fe0bc34a8da3fb0aa2
#
_entry.id   5770856d1a7d70fe0bc34a8da3fb0aa2
#
_cell.length_a   1.000
_cell.length_b   1.000
_cell.length_c   1.000
_cell.angle_alpha   90.00
_cell.angle_beta   90.00
_cell.angle_gamma   90.00
#
_symmetry.space_group_name_H-M   'P 1'
#
loop_
_entity.id
_entity.type
_entity.pdbx_description
1 polymer ?
#
loop_
_entity_poly.entity_id
_entity_poly.type
_entity_poly.pdbx_seq_one_letter_code
_entity_poly.pdbx_strand_id
1 'polypeptide(L)'
;MDWQKGRESDNVVEDQGGGGGFGGGGMRFGGFHLGIGGIIVVVIVGLMFPSLRPILFGLFMGGDTSTSVQQSEPASTRQTADSTDPQVHFVRSVVGSTEDVWGAMFQGRGAQYEQPKLVLFHGAVQSACGRASESMGPFYCPNDHRVYLDLDFFHEMDTRFHAQGDFARAYVIAHEVGHHVQNLLGIMKKVGGQPSEGATGTSVRLELQADCFAGVWGNRSQAQLDWLHAGDVDAALNAASSVGDDTLQKQSRGYAVPDSFTHGTSAQRSRWFKTGFASGDIKSCDTFGAGSL
;
A
#
# COMPACT_ATOMS: atom_id res chain seq x y z
N MET A 1 14.86 17.65 0.57
CA MET A 1 14.75 17.64 2.04
C MET A 1 15.99 17.03 2.71
N ASP A 2 16.29 17.40 3.96
CA ASP A 2 17.42 16.84 4.74
C ASP A 2 16.97 15.64 5.57
N TRP A 3 16.60 14.56 4.90
CA TRP A 3 16.02 13.38 5.56
C TRP A 3 16.95 12.74 6.60
N GLN A 4 18.26 12.95 6.51
CA GLN A 4 19.27 12.48 7.47
C GLN A 4 19.09 13.09 8.88
N LYS A 5 18.30 14.15 9.03
CA LYS A 5 17.96 14.71 10.34
C LYS A 5 16.94 13.85 11.13
N GLY A 6 16.19 12.98 10.44
CA GLY A 6 15.26 12.06 11.08
C GLY A 6 15.99 10.87 11.69
N ARG A 7 15.43 10.32 12.81
CA ARG A 7 15.89 9.03 13.31
C ARG A 7 15.46 7.90 12.37
N GLU A 8 16.23 6.87 12.29
CA GLU A 8 15.85 5.67 11.56
C GLU A 8 14.92 4.77 12.39
N SER A 9 13.89 4.22 11.76
CA SER A 9 12.97 3.27 12.37
C SER A 9 13.50 1.84 12.27
N ASP A 10 13.28 1.05 13.33
CA ASP A 10 13.50 -0.41 13.33
C ASP A 10 12.32 -1.20 12.74
N ASN A 11 11.21 -0.51 12.39
CA ASN A 11 10.01 -1.14 11.83
C ASN A 11 10.07 -1.30 10.30
N VAL A 12 11.17 -0.97 9.66
CA VAL A 12 11.40 -1.25 8.23
C VAL A 12 12.11 -2.59 8.10
N VAL A 13 11.48 -3.52 7.40
CA VAL A 13 11.99 -4.89 7.18
C VAL A 13 12.03 -5.16 5.68
N GLU A 14 13.04 -5.90 5.21
CA GLU A 14 13.10 -6.38 3.83
C GLU A 14 12.45 -7.75 3.72
N ASP A 15 11.55 -7.89 2.75
CA ASP A 15 11.14 -9.21 2.29
C ASP A 15 12.21 -9.71 1.31
N GLN A 16 13.12 -10.53 1.80
CA GLN A 16 14.13 -11.17 0.96
C GLN A 16 13.47 -12.27 0.15
N GLY A 17 12.48 -11.93 -0.66
CA GLY A 17 11.73 -12.79 -1.56
C GLY A 17 12.27 -14.20 -1.56
N GLY A 18 11.85 -15.01 -0.60
CA GLY A 18 12.22 -16.40 -0.59
C GLY A 18 11.78 -16.92 -1.94
N GLY A 19 12.74 -17.20 -2.82
CA GLY A 19 12.51 -17.92 -4.06
C GLY A 19 11.80 -19.20 -3.69
N GLY A 20 10.48 -19.09 -3.48
CA GLY A 20 9.58 -20.19 -3.35
C GLY A 20 9.62 -20.90 -4.69
N GLY A 21 10.60 -21.74 -4.86
CA GLY A 21 10.48 -22.83 -5.81
C GLY A 21 9.08 -23.38 -5.56
N PHE A 22 8.35 -23.64 -6.61
CA PHE A 22 7.10 -24.38 -6.62
C PHE A 22 7.31 -25.74 -5.90
N GLY A 23 7.44 -25.70 -4.59
CA GLY A 23 7.25 -26.83 -3.72
C GLY A 23 5.75 -26.98 -3.60
N GLY A 24 5.19 -27.94 -4.36
CA GLY A 24 3.80 -28.30 -4.35
C GLY A 24 3.33 -28.58 -2.92
N GLY A 25 2.80 -27.57 -2.26
CA GLY A 25 1.96 -27.73 -1.08
C GLY A 25 0.65 -28.36 -1.55
N GLY A 26 0.61 -29.69 -1.53
CA GLY A 26 -0.61 -30.44 -1.83
C GLY A 26 -1.73 -29.95 -0.91
N MET A 27 -2.67 -29.18 -1.44
CA MET A 27 -3.98 -29.01 -0.82
C MET A 27 -4.57 -30.40 -0.65
N ARG A 28 -4.64 -30.87 0.59
CA ARG A 28 -5.49 -31.98 0.95
C ARG A 28 -6.95 -31.54 0.76
N PHE A 29 -7.46 -31.68 -0.45
CA PHE A 29 -8.89 -31.78 -0.65
C PHE A 29 -9.30 -33.17 -0.13
N GLY A 30 -9.92 -33.19 1.04
CA GLY A 30 -10.64 -34.37 1.52
C GLY A 30 -11.55 -34.85 0.39
N GLY A 31 -11.51 -36.14 0.11
CA GLY A 31 -12.10 -36.82 -1.03
C GLY A 31 -13.47 -36.29 -1.45
N PHE A 32 -13.48 -35.41 -2.40
CA PHE A 32 -14.67 -35.12 -3.19
C PHE A 32 -14.71 -36.15 -4.33
N HIS A 33 -15.57 -37.13 -4.21
CA HIS A 33 -15.98 -37.92 -5.36
C HIS A 33 -16.68 -36.97 -6.35
N LEU A 34 -15.94 -36.49 -7.35
CA LEU A 34 -16.53 -35.82 -8.49
C LEU A 34 -17.42 -36.83 -9.22
N GLY A 35 -18.72 -36.72 -9.04
CA GLY A 35 -19.69 -37.47 -9.84
C GLY A 35 -19.52 -37.11 -11.34
N ILE A 36 -20.10 -37.93 -12.21
CA ILE A 36 -20.01 -37.82 -13.70
C ILE A 36 -20.24 -36.37 -14.17
N GLY A 37 -21.09 -35.57 -13.48
CA GLY A 37 -21.31 -34.15 -13.77
C GLY A 37 -20.07 -33.25 -13.56
N GLY A 38 -19.24 -33.55 -12.56
CA GLY A 38 -18.01 -32.78 -12.30
C GLY A 38 -16.94 -33.02 -13.36
N ILE A 39 -16.85 -34.23 -13.89
CA ILE A 39 -15.92 -34.59 -14.97
C ILE A 39 -16.30 -33.85 -16.27
N ILE A 40 -17.57 -33.74 -16.57
CA ILE A 40 -18.06 -33.02 -17.75
C ILE A 40 -17.70 -31.52 -17.67
N VAL A 41 -17.83 -30.89 -16.51
CA VAL A 41 -17.48 -29.46 -16.32
C VAL A 41 -15.97 -29.26 -16.52
N VAL A 42 -15.11 -30.14 -15.98
CA VAL A 42 -13.64 -30.05 -16.15
C VAL A 42 -13.25 -30.20 -17.62
N VAL A 43 -13.89 -31.11 -18.36
CA VAL A 43 -13.62 -31.29 -19.80
C VAL A 43 -14.08 -30.08 -20.61
N ILE A 44 -15.24 -29.50 -20.32
CA ILE A 44 -15.75 -28.32 -21.00
C ILE A 44 -14.84 -27.12 -20.76
N VAL A 45 -14.41 -26.88 -19.51
CA VAL A 45 -13.48 -25.80 -19.17
C VAL A 45 -12.11 -26.00 -19.86
N GLY A 46 -11.59 -27.24 -19.91
CA GLY A 46 -10.35 -27.56 -20.64
C GLY A 46 -10.47 -27.38 -22.15
N LEU A 47 -11.66 -27.54 -22.75
CA LEU A 47 -11.89 -27.28 -24.17
C LEU A 47 -12.00 -25.79 -24.49
N MET A 48 -12.63 -25.00 -23.61
CA MET A 48 -12.80 -23.56 -23.76
C MET A 48 -11.51 -22.77 -23.51
N PHE A 49 -10.64 -23.26 -22.62
CA PHE A 49 -9.41 -22.60 -22.22
C PHE A 49 -8.20 -23.53 -22.35
N PRO A 50 -7.58 -23.63 -23.57
CA PRO A 50 -6.46 -24.54 -23.83
C PRO A 50 -5.25 -24.33 -22.92
N SER A 51 -5.02 -23.13 -22.42
CA SER A 51 -3.95 -22.77 -21.46
C SER A 51 -4.08 -23.40 -20.08
N LEU A 52 -5.28 -23.86 -19.70
CA LEU A 52 -5.54 -24.51 -18.40
C LEU A 52 -5.40 -26.03 -18.45
N ARG A 53 -5.24 -26.63 -19.62
CA ARG A 53 -5.11 -28.10 -19.80
C ARG A 53 -4.03 -28.75 -18.95
N PRO A 54 -2.79 -28.21 -18.85
CA PRO A 54 -1.75 -28.83 -18.04
C PRO A 54 -2.08 -28.85 -16.55
N ILE A 55 -2.78 -27.80 -16.06
CA ILE A 55 -3.19 -27.68 -14.65
C ILE A 55 -4.32 -28.69 -14.33
N LEU A 56 -5.29 -28.82 -15.23
CA LEU A 56 -6.41 -29.75 -15.08
C LEU A 56 -5.97 -31.22 -15.20
N PHE A 57 -4.98 -31.51 -16.04
CA PHE A 57 -4.44 -32.86 -16.18
C PHE A 57 -3.60 -33.28 -14.97
N GLY A 58 -2.83 -32.34 -14.36
CA GLY A 58 -2.10 -32.59 -13.13
C GLY A 58 -3.00 -32.89 -11.92
N LEU A 59 -4.20 -32.34 -11.90
CA LEU A 59 -5.19 -32.59 -10.84
C LEU A 59 -5.79 -34.00 -10.93
N PHE A 60 -5.81 -34.63 -12.13
CA PHE A 60 -6.47 -35.90 -12.41
C PHE A 60 -5.55 -37.11 -12.27
N MET A 61 -4.23 -36.93 -12.41
CA MET A 61 -3.24 -38.03 -12.44
C MET A 61 -2.37 -38.14 -11.18
N GLY A 62 -2.65 -37.40 -10.10
CA GLY A 62 -1.90 -37.44 -8.85
C GLY A 62 -2.22 -38.67 -8.01
N GLY A 63 -1.54 -39.79 -8.31
CA GLY A 63 -1.54 -40.99 -7.47
C GLY A 63 -0.53 -40.90 -6.33
N ASP A 64 -0.87 -41.54 -5.21
CA ASP A 64 -0.19 -41.61 -3.93
C ASP A 64 1.32 -41.87 -3.97
N THR A 65 2.11 -41.03 -3.31
CA THR A 65 3.37 -41.46 -2.68
C THR A 65 3.52 -40.77 -1.33
N SER A 66 3.34 -41.57 -0.28
CA SER A 66 3.54 -41.18 1.11
C SER A 66 5.03 -41.01 1.40
N THR A 67 5.51 -39.81 1.58
CA THR A 67 6.78 -39.55 2.22
C THR A 67 6.55 -38.60 3.38
N SER A 68 6.84 -39.06 4.59
CA SER A 68 6.81 -38.29 5.82
C SER A 68 7.84 -37.16 5.75
N VAL A 69 7.40 -35.95 5.59
CA VAL A 69 8.25 -34.77 5.69
C VAL A 69 7.95 -34.09 7.02
N GLN A 70 8.98 -34.08 7.84
CA GLN A 70 9.12 -33.33 9.07
C GLN A 70 8.75 -31.86 8.82
N GLN A 71 7.81 -31.38 9.60
CA GLN A 71 7.25 -30.03 9.52
C GLN A 71 8.32 -29.06 10.04
N SER A 72 9.12 -28.50 9.13
CA SER A 72 9.91 -27.30 9.39
C SER A 72 9.01 -26.12 9.08
N GLU A 73 8.62 -25.36 10.10
CA GLU A 73 8.06 -24.03 9.92
C GLU A 73 8.99 -23.24 8.99
N PRO A 74 8.46 -22.54 7.96
CA PRO A 74 9.30 -21.61 7.24
C PRO A 74 9.57 -20.44 8.19
N ALA A 75 10.73 -20.46 8.83
CA ALA A 75 11.31 -19.28 9.43
C ALA A 75 11.56 -18.30 8.27
N SER A 76 10.59 -17.41 8.00
CA SER A 76 10.88 -16.20 7.27
C SER A 76 11.88 -15.43 8.14
N THR A 77 13.14 -15.54 7.80
CA THR A 77 14.23 -14.78 8.40
C THR A 77 13.98 -13.32 8.05
N ARG A 78 13.17 -12.65 8.88
CA ARG A 78 13.03 -11.21 8.89
C ARG A 78 14.34 -10.66 9.42
N GLN A 79 15.29 -10.41 8.55
CA GLN A 79 16.41 -9.55 8.91
C GLN A 79 15.89 -8.12 8.92
N THR A 80 16.07 -7.42 10.03
CA THR A 80 16.10 -5.95 10.03
C THR A 80 17.17 -5.58 9.01
N ALA A 81 16.77 -4.84 7.98
CA ALA A 81 17.66 -4.47 6.90
C ALA A 81 18.86 -3.70 7.47
N ASP A 82 19.99 -4.36 7.59
CA ASP A 82 21.30 -3.73 7.75
C ASP A 82 21.83 -3.42 6.34
N SER A 83 20.98 -2.69 5.60
CA SER A 83 21.27 -2.32 4.22
C SER A 83 22.18 -1.12 4.21
N THR A 84 23.20 -1.17 3.38
CA THR A 84 24.02 0.01 3.05
C THR A 84 23.39 0.86 1.95
N ASP A 85 22.17 0.50 1.49
CA ASP A 85 21.44 1.22 0.46
C ASP A 85 20.90 2.55 1.01
N PRO A 86 21.28 3.71 0.44
CA PRO A 86 20.75 5.01 0.84
C PRO A 86 19.23 5.12 0.74
N GLN A 87 18.58 4.37 -0.14
CA GLN A 87 17.12 4.37 -0.25
C GLN A 87 16.47 3.71 0.98
N VAL A 88 17.04 2.64 1.50
CA VAL A 88 16.58 1.99 2.72
C VAL A 88 16.73 2.93 3.92
N HIS A 89 17.86 3.61 4.05
CA HIS A 89 18.09 4.63 5.09
C HIS A 89 17.07 5.77 4.99
N PHE A 90 16.78 6.24 3.76
CA PHE A 90 15.75 7.23 3.51
C PHE A 90 14.37 6.75 4.01
N VAL A 91 13.95 5.55 3.62
CA VAL A 91 12.66 4.97 4.06
C VAL A 91 12.61 4.86 5.58
N ARG A 92 13.68 4.37 6.21
CA ARG A 92 13.77 4.26 7.69
C ARG A 92 13.62 5.61 8.37
N SER A 93 14.27 6.65 7.84
CA SER A 93 14.18 8.01 8.38
C SER A 93 12.75 8.58 8.25
N VAL A 94 12.11 8.40 7.10
CA VAL A 94 10.72 8.85 6.89
C VAL A 94 9.77 8.11 7.82
N VAL A 95 9.85 6.78 7.91
CA VAL A 95 9.02 5.97 8.82
C VAL A 95 9.24 6.39 10.26
N GLY A 96 10.50 6.58 10.70
CA GLY A 96 10.82 7.07 12.05
C GLY A 96 10.15 8.41 12.36
N SER A 97 10.15 9.34 11.41
CA SER A 97 9.47 10.62 11.58
C SER A 97 7.94 10.49 11.64
N THR A 98 7.34 9.54 10.88
CA THR A 98 5.89 9.27 10.99
C THR A 98 5.52 8.70 12.36
N GLU A 99 6.33 7.80 12.89
CA GLU A 99 6.16 7.23 14.23
C GLU A 99 6.20 8.32 15.33
N ASP A 100 7.16 9.24 15.24
CA ASP A 100 7.31 10.33 16.20
C ASP A 100 6.11 11.29 16.16
N VAL A 101 5.68 11.68 14.96
CA VAL A 101 4.54 12.59 14.78
C VAL A 101 3.24 11.94 15.28
N TRP A 102 2.93 10.73 14.79
CA TRP A 102 1.68 10.07 15.15
C TRP A 102 1.67 9.59 16.60
N GLY A 103 2.82 9.10 17.11
CA GLY A 103 2.99 8.76 18.52
C GLY A 103 2.64 9.92 19.44
N ALA A 104 3.20 11.11 19.18
CA ALA A 104 2.89 12.32 19.95
C ALA A 104 1.41 12.74 19.82
N MET A 105 0.81 12.63 18.62
CA MET A 105 -0.59 13.00 18.39
C MET A 105 -1.58 12.05 19.08
N PHE A 106 -1.31 10.75 19.13
CA PHE A 106 -2.13 9.78 19.85
C PHE A 106 -1.97 9.94 21.36
N GLN A 107 -0.73 10.11 21.84
CA GLN A 107 -0.46 10.37 23.26
C GLN A 107 -1.17 11.64 23.76
N GLY A 108 -1.15 12.72 22.97
CA GLY A 108 -1.87 13.96 23.29
C GLY A 108 -3.39 13.80 23.39
N ARG A 109 -3.94 12.66 22.95
CA ARG A 109 -5.35 12.29 23.05
C ARG A 109 -5.61 11.19 24.08
N GLY A 110 -4.60 10.81 24.85
CA GLY A 110 -4.68 9.72 25.82
C GLY A 110 -4.80 8.32 25.20
N ALA A 111 -4.39 8.17 23.93
CA ALA A 111 -4.40 6.91 23.20
C ALA A 111 -2.97 6.43 22.92
N GLN A 112 -2.81 5.13 22.69
CA GLN A 112 -1.55 4.54 22.29
C GLN A 112 -1.52 4.42 20.74
N TYR A 113 -0.39 4.79 20.14
CA TYR A 113 -0.14 4.57 18.73
C TYR A 113 0.50 3.20 18.51
N GLU A 114 -0.14 2.35 17.74
CA GLU A 114 0.46 1.12 17.23
C GLU A 114 1.26 1.48 15.98
N GLN A 115 2.58 1.27 16.02
CA GLN A 115 3.45 1.59 14.89
C GLN A 115 3.29 0.54 13.78
N PRO A 116 3.09 0.95 12.51
CA PRO A 116 3.03 0.00 11.41
C PRO A 116 4.42 -0.57 11.12
N LYS A 117 4.48 -1.77 10.56
CA LYS A 117 5.71 -2.26 9.91
C LYS A 117 5.66 -1.89 8.44
N LEU A 118 6.79 -1.39 7.91
CA LEU A 118 6.97 -1.21 6.49
C LEU A 118 7.81 -2.36 5.94
N VAL A 119 7.28 -3.04 4.94
CA VAL A 119 7.91 -4.17 4.25
C VAL A 119 8.43 -3.68 2.90
N LEU A 120 9.74 -3.67 2.74
CA LEU A 120 10.41 -3.45 1.45
C LEU A 120 10.41 -4.76 0.67
N PHE A 121 10.06 -4.71 -0.60
CA PHE A 121 10.07 -5.88 -1.46
C PHE A 121 10.52 -5.53 -2.88
N HIS A 122 10.76 -6.54 -3.72
CA HIS A 122 11.05 -6.41 -5.14
C HIS A 122 10.13 -7.31 -5.95
N GLY A 123 9.46 -6.73 -6.94
CA GLY A 123 8.62 -7.42 -7.92
C GLY A 123 7.29 -7.92 -7.39
N ALA A 124 7.26 -8.80 -6.39
CA ALA A 124 6.01 -9.34 -5.85
C ALA A 124 6.13 -9.71 -4.37
N VAL A 125 5.06 -9.48 -3.61
CA VAL A 125 4.99 -9.79 -2.19
C VAL A 125 3.64 -10.42 -1.82
N GLN A 126 3.65 -11.28 -0.77
CA GLN A 126 2.43 -11.83 -0.18
C GLN A 126 2.08 -11.08 1.11
N SER A 127 0.90 -10.46 1.14
CA SER A 127 0.33 -9.81 2.32
C SER A 127 -0.91 -10.56 2.83
N ALA A 128 -1.42 -10.17 4.00
CA ALA A 128 -2.72 -10.67 4.47
C ALA A 128 -3.92 -10.15 3.65
N CYS A 129 -3.71 -9.15 2.79
CA CYS A 129 -4.71 -8.64 1.86
C CYS A 129 -4.65 -9.30 0.47
N GLY A 130 -3.72 -10.24 0.26
CA GLY A 130 -3.50 -10.95 -0.99
C GLY A 130 -2.09 -10.72 -1.55
N ARG A 131 -1.86 -11.27 -2.76
CA ARG A 131 -0.60 -11.10 -3.48
C ARG A 131 -0.61 -9.75 -4.20
N ALA A 132 0.44 -8.98 -4.02
CA ALA A 132 0.69 -7.73 -4.72
C ALA A 132 1.91 -7.87 -5.63
N SER A 133 1.95 -7.08 -6.71
CA SER A 133 3.07 -6.96 -7.65
C SER A 133 3.50 -5.50 -7.74
N GLU A 134 4.68 -5.26 -8.28
CA GLU A 134 5.24 -3.92 -8.54
C GLU A 134 4.24 -2.95 -9.20
N SER A 135 3.40 -3.46 -10.13
CA SER A 135 2.42 -2.64 -10.87
C SER A 135 1.30 -2.06 -10.00
N MET A 136 1.14 -2.52 -8.75
CA MET A 136 0.13 -1.99 -7.83
C MET A 136 0.59 -0.73 -7.09
N GLY A 137 1.90 -0.43 -7.11
CA GLY A 137 2.48 0.62 -6.29
C GLY A 137 2.53 0.28 -4.80
N PRO A 138 2.96 1.22 -3.95
CA PRO A 138 2.90 1.09 -2.50
C PRO A 138 1.46 0.94 -2.01
N PHE A 139 1.26 0.20 -0.90
CA PHE A 139 -0.06 0.02 -0.32
C PHE A 139 0.00 -0.30 1.17
N TYR A 140 -1.07 0.05 1.88
CA TYR A 140 -1.33 -0.37 3.25
C TYR A 140 -2.29 -1.56 3.27
N CYS A 141 -1.98 -2.59 4.05
CA CYS A 141 -2.88 -3.73 4.28
C CYS A 141 -3.50 -3.65 5.68
N PRO A 142 -4.82 -3.41 5.81
CA PRO A 142 -5.48 -3.30 7.10
C PRO A 142 -5.57 -4.62 7.88
N ASN A 143 -5.39 -5.78 7.21
CA ASN A 143 -5.50 -7.08 7.85
C ASN A 143 -4.24 -7.49 8.63
N ASP A 144 -3.07 -6.95 8.28
CA ASP A 144 -1.81 -7.22 8.98
C ASP A 144 -1.13 -5.97 9.52
N HIS A 145 -1.75 -4.79 9.35
CA HIS A 145 -1.27 -3.48 9.79
C HIS A 145 0.13 -3.13 9.23
N ARG A 146 0.36 -3.46 7.95
CA ARG A 146 1.66 -3.23 7.30
C ARG A 146 1.53 -2.34 6.08
N VAL A 147 2.56 -1.52 5.88
CA VAL A 147 2.82 -0.81 4.63
C VAL A 147 3.76 -1.66 3.79
N TYR A 148 3.50 -1.75 2.50
CA TYR A 148 4.31 -2.48 1.53
C TYR A 148 4.83 -1.50 0.49
N LEU A 149 6.13 -1.52 0.23
CA LEU A 149 6.80 -0.61 -0.70
C LEU A 149 7.81 -1.37 -1.55
N ASP A 150 7.61 -1.35 -2.85
CA ASP A 150 8.64 -1.74 -3.80
C ASP A 150 9.58 -0.55 -4.03
N LEU A 151 10.89 -0.73 -3.82
CA LEU A 151 11.86 0.35 -4.03
C LEU A 151 11.95 0.80 -5.48
N ASP A 152 11.63 -0.09 -6.44
CA ASP A 152 11.61 0.25 -7.86
C ASP A 152 10.52 1.28 -8.18
N PHE A 153 9.48 1.40 -7.35
CA PHE A 153 8.45 2.43 -7.47
C PHE A 153 9.04 3.87 -7.41
N PHE A 154 10.12 4.09 -6.65
CA PHE A 154 10.77 5.40 -6.63
C PHE A 154 11.36 5.78 -8.00
N HIS A 155 11.85 4.79 -8.75
CA HIS A 155 12.29 5.01 -10.12
C HIS A 155 11.10 5.32 -11.04
N GLU A 156 9.96 4.65 -10.85
CA GLU A 156 8.73 4.97 -11.60
C GLU A 156 8.21 6.38 -11.29
N MET A 157 8.29 6.84 -10.05
CA MET A 157 7.94 8.22 -9.69
C MET A 157 8.74 9.23 -10.51
N ASP A 158 10.05 9.01 -10.68
CA ASP A 158 10.92 9.91 -11.43
C ASP A 158 10.66 9.85 -12.94
N THR A 159 10.46 8.66 -13.50
CA THR A 159 10.43 8.44 -14.97
C THR A 159 9.03 8.50 -15.55
N ARG A 160 8.05 7.90 -14.90
CA ARG A 160 6.67 7.77 -15.39
C ARG A 160 5.75 8.87 -14.88
N PHE A 161 5.86 9.18 -13.58
CA PHE A 161 4.98 10.16 -12.94
C PHE A 161 5.56 11.56 -12.89
N HIS A 162 6.82 11.74 -13.27
CA HIS A 162 7.54 13.02 -13.22
C HIS A 162 7.47 13.69 -11.84
N ALA A 163 7.38 12.88 -10.79
CA ALA A 163 7.22 13.28 -9.40
C ALA A 163 8.57 13.10 -8.67
N GLN A 164 9.53 13.95 -9.00
CA GLN A 164 10.89 13.89 -8.49
C GLN A 164 11.02 14.54 -7.11
N GLY A 165 12.03 14.10 -6.36
CA GLY A 165 12.44 14.70 -5.09
C GLY A 165 12.11 13.83 -3.87
N ASP A 166 12.96 13.95 -2.85
CA ASP A 166 12.85 13.13 -1.64
C ASP A 166 11.52 13.34 -0.92
N PHE A 167 11.02 14.58 -0.86
CA PHE A 167 9.74 14.84 -0.19
C PHE A 167 8.53 14.31 -0.97
N ALA A 168 8.64 14.18 -2.30
CA ALA A 168 7.63 13.49 -3.10
C ALA A 168 7.55 12.00 -2.74
N ARG A 169 8.71 11.33 -2.57
CA ARG A 169 8.80 9.93 -2.13
C ARG A 169 8.33 9.78 -0.68
N ALA A 170 8.71 10.74 0.20
CA ALA A 170 8.28 10.77 1.59
C ALA A 170 6.77 10.94 1.74
N TYR A 171 6.13 11.75 0.87
CA TYR A 171 4.68 11.90 0.81
C TYR A 171 3.98 10.56 0.57
N VAL A 172 4.47 9.74 -0.35
CA VAL A 172 3.87 8.42 -0.64
C VAL A 172 3.91 7.53 0.61
N ILE A 173 5.05 7.44 1.28
CA ILE A 173 5.17 6.67 2.53
C ILE A 173 4.20 7.21 3.60
N ALA A 174 4.13 8.53 3.75
CA ALA A 174 3.25 9.16 4.73
C ALA A 174 1.75 8.97 4.40
N HIS A 175 1.40 8.87 3.12
CA HIS A 175 0.06 8.55 2.65
C HIS A 175 -0.36 7.14 3.09
N GLU A 176 0.50 6.14 2.87
CA GLU A 176 0.23 4.76 3.31
C GLU A 176 0.14 4.65 4.84
N VAL A 177 0.99 5.40 5.57
CA VAL A 177 0.85 5.53 7.04
C VAL A 177 -0.46 6.25 7.39
N GLY A 178 -0.93 7.17 6.56
CA GLY A 178 -2.26 7.80 6.71
C GLY A 178 -3.39 6.77 6.71
N HIS A 179 -3.34 5.78 5.83
CA HIS A 179 -4.29 4.65 5.84
C HIS A 179 -4.19 3.81 7.12
N HIS A 180 -2.99 3.61 7.65
CA HIS A 180 -2.82 2.95 8.94
C HIS A 180 -3.49 3.75 10.07
N VAL A 181 -3.31 5.07 10.10
CA VAL A 181 -3.97 5.96 11.07
C VAL A 181 -5.50 5.88 10.94
N GLN A 182 -6.05 5.87 9.72
CA GLN A 182 -7.49 5.67 9.49
C GLN A 182 -7.99 4.37 10.08
N ASN A 183 -7.22 3.28 9.93
CA ASN A 183 -7.56 1.97 10.48
C ASN A 183 -7.58 2.02 12.02
N LEU A 184 -6.55 2.58 12.66
CA LEU A 184 -6.48 2.74 14.12
C LEU A 184 -7.61 3.61 14.67
N LEU A 185 -8.03 4.64 13.94
CA LEU A 185 -9.16 5.51 14.31
C LEU A 185 -10.52 4.85 14.03
N GLY A 186 -10.55 3.64 13.46
CA GLY A 186 -11.75 2.90 13.12
C GLY A 186 -12.56 3.50 11.97
N ILE A 187 -11.96 4.41 11.19
CA ILE A 187 -12.63 5.09 10.06
C ILE A 187 -12.97 4.08 8.98
N MET A 188 -12.00 3.25 8.58
CA MET A 188 -12.21 2.21 7.56
C MET A 188 -13.36 1.27 7.92
N LYS A 189 -13.47 0.87 9.20
CA LYS A 189 -14.57 0.02 9.69
C LYS A 189 -15.93 0.71 9.63
N LYS A 190 -16.00 2.02 9.92
CA LYS A 190 -17.25 2.79 9.91
C LYS A 190 -17.82 2.96 8.51
N VAL A 191 -16.96 3.04 7.50
CA VAL A 191 -17.38 3.27 6.11
C VAL A 191 -17.51 1.97 5.31
N GLY A 192 -17.14 0.84 5.87
CA GLY A 192 -17.29 -0.48 5.24
C GLY A 192 -18.74 -0.73 4.83
N GLY A 193 -18.94 -1.17 3.58
CA GLY A 193 -20.27 -1.44 3.01
C GLY A 193 -20.99 -0.23 2.40
N GLN A 194 -20.42 0.96 2.43
CA GLN A 194 -20.92 2.11 1.69
C GLN A 194 -20.46 2.07 0.22
N PRO A 195 -21.17 2.77 -0.71
CA PRO A 195 -20.73 2.89 -2.10
C PRO A 195 -19.28 3.41 -2.17
N SER A 196 -18.40 2.67 -2.87
CA SER A 196 -16.95 2.93 -2.84
C SER A 196 -16.48 3.81 -3.99
N GLU A 197 -17.05 3.66 -5.18
CA GLU A 197 -16.61 4.34 -6.41
C GLU A 197 -17.30 5.69 -6.63
N GLY A 198 -16.71 6.51 -7.51
CA GLY A 198 -17.21 7.81 -7.92
C GLY A 198 -16.45 8.97 -7.29
N ALA A 199 -16.47 10.13 -7.95
CA ALA A 199 -15.70 11.33 -7.58
C ALA A 199 -15.95 11.85 -6.14
N THR A 200 -17.03 11.41 -5.49
CA THR A 200 -17.36 11.70 -4.09
C THR A 200 -17.61 10.43 -3.28
N GLY A 201 -17.27 9.27 -3.83
CA GLY A 201 -17.43 7.95 -3.22
C GLY A 201 -16.59 7.76 -1.96
N THR A 202 -16.89 6.71 -1.22
CA THR A 202 -16.21 6.40 0.05
C THR A 202 -14.71 6.15 -0.13
N SER A 203 -14.32 5.46 -1.23
CA SER A 203 -12.90 5.25 -1.54
C SER A 203 -12.19 6.58 -1.73
N VAL A 204 -12.74 7.48 -2.55
CA VAL A 204 -12.16 8.80 -2.77
C VAL A 204 -12.02 9.58 -1.46
N ARG A 205 -13.02 9.54 -0.57
CA ARG A 205 -12.94 10.21 0.74
C ARG A 205 -11.85 9.65 1.64
N LEU A 206 -11.63 8.33 1.63
CA LEU A 206 -10.53 7.70 2.36
C LEU A 206 -9.17 8.15 1.81
N GLU A 207 -9.00 8.14 0.49
CA GLU A 207 -7.76 8.56 -0.16
C GLU A 207 -7.43 10.03 0.14
N LEU A 208 -8.41 10.92 -0.02
CA LEU A 208 -8.22 12.35 0.26
C LEU A 208 -7.93 12.63 1.74
N GLN A 209 -8.47 11.80 2.64
CA GLN A 209 -8.15 11.90 4.07
C GLN A 209 -6.72 11.41 4.34
N ALA A 210 -6.25 10.36 3.66
CA ALA A 210 -4.86 9.91 3.76
C ALA A 210 -3.89 10.97 3.19
N ASP A 211 -4.24 11.65 2.10
CA ASP A 211 -3.49 12.81 1.59
C ASP A 211 -3.42 13.94 2.64
N CYS A 212 -4.54 14.24 3.29
CA CYS A 212 -4.57 15.25 4.35
C CYS A 212 -3.72 14.83 5.56
N PHE A 213 -3.74 13.56 5.95
CA PHE A 213 -2.90 13.04 7.03
C PHE A 213 -1.41 13.10 6.67
N ALA A 214 -1.05 12.81 5.42
CA ALA A 214 0.32 13.03 4.91
C ALA A 214 0.72 14.51 5.01
N GLY A 215 -0.20 15.43 4.72
CA GLY A 215 0.00 16.87 4.92
C GLY A 215 0.21 17.24 6.40
N VAL A 216 -0.61 16.69 7.30
CA VAL A 216 -0.45 16.87 8.76
C VAL A 216 0.92 16.38 9.23
N TRP A 217 1.34 15.20 8.79
CA TRP A 217 2.68 14.68 9.06
C TRP A 217 3.76 15.64 8.55
N GLY A 218 3.65 16.11 7.30
CA GLY A 218 4.62 17.03 6.70
C GLY A 218 4.78 18.34 7.49
N ASN A 219 3.66 18.93 7.97
CA ASN A 219 3.68 20.12 8.84
C ASN A 219 4.41 19.84 10.16
N ARG A 220 4.02 18.76 10.84
CA ARG A 220 4.54 18.41 12.17
C ARG A 220 6.01 18.01 12.13
N SER A 221 6.40 17.20 11.14
CA SER A 221 7.78 16.79 10.95
C SER A 221 8.67 17.98 10.58
N GLN A 222 8.19 18.93 9.77
CA GLN A 222 8.92 20.17 9.49
C GLN A 222 9.12 20.99 10.77
N ALA A 223 8.10 21.11 11.61
CA ALA A 223 8.21 21.83 12.87
C ALA A 223 9.19 21.19 13.86
N GLN A 224 9.37 19.87 13.80
CA GLN A 224 10.28 19.13 14.67
C GLN A 224 11.73 19.08 14.16
N LEU A 225 11.91 18.89 12.85
CA LEU A 225 13.21 18.56 12.25
C LEU A 225 13.82 19.69 11.40
N ASP A 226 12.99 20.68 11.00
CA ASP A 226 13.39 21.74 10.07
C ASP A 226 14.16 21.17 8.86
N TRP A 227 13.56 20.22 8.19
CA TRP A 227 14.21 19.40 7.15
C TRP A 227 13.74 19.64 5.72
N LEU A 228 12.67 20.45 5.53
CA LEU A 228 12.16 20.77 4.20
C LEU A 228 12.84 22.01 3.62
N HIS A 229 13.05 21.97 2.31
CA HIS A 229 13.60 23.07 1.52
C HIS A 229 12.50 23.72 0.66
N ALA A 230 12.83 24.88 0.10
CA ALA A 230 11.98 25.53 -0.89
C ALA A 230 11.74 24.60 -2.09
N GLY A 231 10.47 24.40 -2.48
CA GLY A 231 10.08 23.51 -3.56
C GLY A 231 9.73 22.07 -3.15
N ASP A 232 10.12 21.62 -1.96
CA ASP A 232 9.79 20.24 -1.50
C ASP A 232 8.27 20.01 -1.42
N VAL A 233 7.53 20.99 -0.90
CA VAL A 233 6.05 20.92 -0.82
C VAL A 233 5.44 20.85 -2.22
N ASP A 234 5.99 21.61 -3.18
CA ASP A 234 5.52 21.56 -4.58
C ASP A 234 5.82 20.21 -5.21
N ALA A 235 6.95 19.58 -4.88
CA ALA A 235 7.28 18.22 -5.33
C ALA A 235 6.24 17.20 -4.81
N ALA A 236 5.85 17.26 -3.52
CA ALA A 236 4.79 16.41 -2.97
C ALA A 236 3.43 16.66 -3.63
N LEU A 237 3.09 17.91 -3.93
CA LEU A 237 1.86 18.26 -4.64
C LEU A 237 1.85 17.73 -6.08
N ASN A 238 2.99 17.74 -6.76
CA ASN A 238 3.15 17.14 -8.08
C ASN A 238 2.97 15.63 -8.00
N ALA A 239 3.53 14.97 -6.98
CA ALA A 239 3.32 13.55 -6.76
C ALA A 239 1.83 13.23 -6.55
N ALA A 240 1.15 13.94 -5.64
CA ALA A 240 -0.28 13.78 -5.41
C ALA A 240 -1.12 13.98 -6.68
N SER A 241 -0.76 14.98 -7.49
CA SER A 241 -1.45 15.28 -8.76
C SER A 241 -1.24 14.20 -9.82
N SER A 242 -0.03 13.62 -9.91
CA SER A 242 0.32 12.64 -10.95
C SER A 242 -0.43 11.32 -10.82
N VAL A 243 -0.86 10.98 -9.60
CA VAL A 243 -1.61 9.75 -9.29
C VAL A 243 -3.11 9.98 -9.11
N GLY A 244 -3.63 11.15 -9.47
CA GLY A 244 -5.08 11.39 -9.52
C GLY A 244 -5.75 10.60 -10.65
N ASP A 245 -6.95 10.08 -10.38
CA ASP A 245 -7.71 9.25 -11.33
C ASP A 245 -7.93 9.95 -12.68
N ASP A 246 -8.19 11.25 -12.65
CA ASP A 246 -8.38 12.05 -13.88
C ASP A 246 -7.12 12.12 -14.73
N THR A 247 -5.94 12.22 -14.12
CA THR A 247 -4.65 12.22 -14.81
C THR A 247 -4.32 10.83 -15.34
N LEU A 248 -4.39 9.79 -14.52
CA LEU A 248 -4.08 8.40 -14.92
C LEU A 248 -5.01 7.92 -16.02
N GLN A 249 -6.32 8.23 -15.92
CA GLN A 249 -7.28 7.83 -16.94
C GLN A 249 -7.12 8.58 -18.26
N LYS A 250 -6.78 9.88 -18.23
CA LYS A 250 -6.45 10.62 -19.44
C LYS A 250 -5.19 10.10 -20.14
N GLN A 251 -4.16 9.74 -19.36
CA GLN A 251 -2.93 9.16 -19.91
C GLN A 251 -3.17 7.79 -20.56
N SER A 252 -4.00 6.94 -19.96
CA SER A 252 -4.22 5.56 -20.43
C SER A 252 -5.26 5.44 -21.53
N ARG A 253 -6.32 6.27 -21.53
CA ARG A 253 -7.47 6.14 -22.44
C ARG A 253 -7.95 7.45 -23.07
N GLY A 254 -7.28 8.58 -22.80
CA GLY A 254 -7.57 9.88 -23.40
C GLY A 254 -8.68 10.70 -22.74
N TYR A 255 -9.46 10.13 -21.83
CA TYR A 255 -10.54 10.81 -21.10
C TYR A 255 -10.72 10.28 -19.69
N ALA A 256 -11.33 11.09 -18.81
CA ALA A 256 -11.65 10.70 -17.45
C ALA A 256 -13.13 10.33 -17.31
N VAL A 257 -13.41 9.36 -16.42
CA VAL A 257 -14.77 8.88 -16.08
C VAL A 257 -14.96 9.03 -14.57
N PRO A 258 -15.55 10.15 -14.08
CA PRO A 258 -15.67 10.43 -12.65
C PRO A 258 -16.39 9.37 -11.85
N ASP A 259 -17.37 8.66 -12.44
CA ASP A 259 -18.13 7.61 -11.76
C ASP A 259 -17.29 6.36 -11.42
N SER A 260 -16.12 6.21 -12.04
CA SER A 260 -15.17 5.11 -11.78
C SER A 260 -13.95 5.54 -10.95
N PHE A 261 -14.00 6.72 -10.35
CA PHE A 261 -12.89 7.18 -9.51
C PHE A 261 -12.85 6.43 -8.18
N THR A 262 -11.64 6.07 -7.77
CA THR A 262 -11.35 5.41 -6.50
C THR A 262 -10.38 6.20 -5.65
N HIS A 263 -9.53 7.05 -6.26
CA HIS A 263 -8.50 7.84 -5.58
C HIS A 263 -8.79 9.35 -5.59
N GLY A 264 -9.73 9.80 -6.43
CA GLY A 264 -10.05 11.20 -6.58
C GLY A 264 -9.24 11.91 -7.67
N THR A 265 -9.60 13.16 -7.94
CA THR A 265 -8.91 13.99 -8.93
C THR A 265 -7.58 14.53 -8.39
N SER A 266 -6.66 14.86 -9.29
CA SER A 266 -5.41 15.55 -8.97
C SER A 266 -5.62 16.82 -8.14
N ALA A 267 -6.67 17.59 -8.47
CA ALA A 267 -7.00 18.82 -7.74
C ALA A 267 -7.50 18.52 -6.31
N GLN A 268 -8.31 17.48 -6.12
CA GLN A 268 -8.79 17.06 -4.79
C GLN A 268 -7.62 16.59 -3.94
N ARG A 269 -6.76 15.71 -4.45
CA ARG A 269 -5.59 15.19 -3.74
C ARG A 269 -4.65 16.30 -3.27
N SER A 270 -4.27 17.21 -4.19
CA SER A 270 -3.44 18.38 -3.85
C SER A 270 -4.09 19.30 -2.83
N ARG A 271 -5.41 19.55 -2.95
CA ARG A 271 -6.17 20.37 -2.00
C ARG A 271 -6.11 19.78 -0.59
N TRP A 272 -6.38 18.49 -0.43
CA TRP A 272 -6.43 17.87 0.88
C TRP A 272 -5.05 17.71 1.52
N PHE A 273 -4.02 17.44 0.75
CA PHE A 273 -2.64 17.50 1.25
C PHE A 273 -2.31 18.92 1.77
N LYS A 274 -2.61 19.96 0.98
CA LYS A 274 -2.40 21.36 1.41
C LYS A 274 -3.18 21.71 2.68
N THR A 275 -4.40 21.23 2.81
CA THR A 275 -5.24 21.45 4.02
C THR A 275 -4.55 20.87 5.25
N GLY A 276 -4.07 19.65 5.18
CA GLY A 276 -3.32 19.01 6.26
C GLY A 276 -2.01 19.74 6.57
N PHE A 277 -1.25 20.06 5.52
CA PHE A 277 0.05 20.73 5.66
C PHE A 277 -0.08 22.15 6.24
N ALA A 278 -1.10 22.90 5.89
CA ALA A 278 -1.31 24.25 6.43
C ALA A 278 -1.77 24.22 7.89
N SER A 279 -2.58 23.24 8.29
CA SER A 279 -3.17 23.19 9.63
C SER A 279 -2.31 22.44 10.66
N GLY A 280 -1.64 21.37 10.27
CA GLY A 280 -1.00 20.41 11.18
C GLY A 280 -1.97 19.75 12.17
N ASP A 281 -3.30 19.81 11.92
CA ASP A 281 -4.34 19.25 12.80
C ASP A 281 -5.21 18.24 12.04
N ILE A 282 -5.30 17.03 12.54
CA ILE A 282 -6.13 15.95 12.00
C ILE A 282 -7.63 16.33 11.90
N LYS A 283 -8.10 17.27 12.70
CA LYS A 283 -9.49 17.75 12.65
C LYS A 283 -9.82 18.45 11.32
N SER A 284 -8.82 19.00 10.64
CA SER A 284 -9.00 19.62 9.32
C SER A 284 -9.23 18.60 8.22
N CYS A 285 -9.00 17.31 8.49
CA CYS A 285 -9.06 16.20 7.53
C CYS A 285 -10.42 15.48 7.51
N ASP A 286 -11.51 16.15 7.86
CA ASP A 286 -12.86 15.56 7.81
C ASP A 286 -13.41 15.54 6.37
N THR A 287 -12.93 14.59 5.55
CA THR A 287 -13.41 14.38 4.18
C THR A 287 -14.83 13.82 4.13
N PHE A 288 -15.28 13.15 5.20
CA PHE A 288 -16.61 12.55 5.28
C PHE A 288 -17.69 13.55 5.63
N GLY A 289 -17.38 14.59 6.44
CA GLY A 289 -18.27 15.71 6.75
C GLY A 289 -18.21 16.84 5.72
N ALA A 290 -17.21 16.86 4.83
CA ALA A 290 -17.05 17.90 3.84
C ALA A 290 -18.18 17.88 2.81
N GLY A 291 -18.79 19.05 2.56
CA GLY A 291 -19.80 19.23 1.52
C GLY A 291 -19.22 19.25 0.11
N SER A 292 -17.93 19.56 -0.04
CA SER A 292 -17.17 19.48 -1.29
C SER A 292 -15.76 18.92 -1.03
N LEU A 293 -15.33 18.01 -1.88
CA LEU A 293 -14.01 17.39 -1.81
C LEU A 293 -12.96 18.14 -2.61
#